data_d5804426e9fa9d326d8e1f87e16ef73a
#
_entry.id   d5804426e9fa9d326d8e1f87e16ef73a
#
_cell.length_a   1.000
_cell.length_b   1.000
_cell.length_c   1.000
_cell.angle_alpha   90.00
_cell.angle_beta   90.00
_cell.angle_gamma   90.00
#
_symmetry.space_group_name_H-M   'P 1'
#
loop_
_entity.id
_entity.type
_entity.pdbx_description
1 polymer ?
#
loop_
_entity_poly.entity_id
_entity_poly.type
_entity_poly.pdbx_seq_one_letter_code
_entity_poly.pdbx_strand_id
1 'polypeptide(L)'
;KATGREILFSACNWGMEEPGEWMRAIGAHMYRSTGDIMDNFVSFTDIVKSQLNKLCMSGNHCFNDMDMLTVGMEGKGNVGLGKVCSYEEYRLQFVLWCLCGVPLMMGADLRTLAPEYRALMLNPALLRINQDAECRPPYVVRRDSVCIPNPDDAQAPWAHPADTAFVLLRHLTDNEFALFYANLSDADAEVHCEMADMGLPVTGGVALDMTDVFSGEHLGPQKDSFNPHIKAHDCRLFLCHLVKDNA
;
A
#
# COMPACT_ATOMS: atom_id res chain seq x y z
N LYS A 1 -28.04 -19.13 3.63
CA LYS A 1 -28.55 -19.78 4.88
C LYS A 1 -29.37 -21.06 4.56
N ALA A 2 -30.10 -21.10 3.44
CA ALA A 2 -30.92 -22.25 3.06
C ALA A 2 -30.13 -23.55 2.82
N THR A 3 -28.86 -23.46 2.41
CA THR A 3 -27.99 -24.62 2.14
C THR A 3 -27.25 -25.14 3.36
N GLY A 4 -27.21 -24.40 4.47
CA GLY A 4 -26.40 -24.70 5.68
C GLY A 4 -24.90 -24.62 5.47
N ARG A 5 -24.41 -24.15 4.30
CA ARG A 5 -22.98 -24.00 3.99
C ARG A 5 -22.52 -22.57 4.21
N GLU A 6 -21.33 -22.44 4.75
CA GLU A 6 -20.65 -21.14 4.77
C GLU A 6 -20.21 -20.77 3.35
N ILE A 7 -20.43 -19.51 2.99
CA ILE A 7 -20.09 -18.95 1.68
C ILE A 7 -19.40 -17.62 1.90
N LEU A 8 -18.19 -17.45 1.37
CA LEU A 8 -17.54 -16.16 1.27
C LEU A 8 -18.16 -15.42 0.09
N PHE A 9 -18.81 -14.27 0.38
CA PHE A 9 -19.39 -13.43 -0.64
C PHE A 9 -18.37 -12.40 -1.11
N SER A 10 -17.77 -12.62 -2.28
CA SER A 10 -16.92 -11.68 -2.99
C SER A 10 -17.76 -10.95 -4.04
N ALA A 11 -18.00 -9.68 -3.84
CA ALA A 11 -18.77 -8.85 -4.75
C ALA A 11 -17.87 -8.22 -5.81
N CYS A 12 -18.33 -8.16 -7.07
CA CYS A 12 -17.53 -7.58 -8.15
C CYS A 12 -18.40 -6.68 -9.04
N ASN A 13 -18.15 -5.37 -8.95
CA ASN A 13 -18.74 -4.36 -9.83
C ASN A 13 -17.69 -3.36 -10.37
N TRP A 14 -16.41 -3.71 -10.29
CA TRP A 14 -15.28 -2.92 -10.79
C TRP A 14 -15.17 -1.50 -10.21
N GLY A 15 -15.63 -1.32 -8.98
CA GLY A 15 -15.58 -0.02 -8.29
C GLY A 15 -16.69 0.95 -8.70
N MET A 16 -17.62 0.53 -9.56
CA MET A 16 -18.75 1.38 -9.93
C MET A 16 -19.70 1.60 -8.75
N GLU A 17 -20.29 2.80 -8.68
CA GLU A 17 -21.26 3.16 -7.65
C GLU A 17 -20.71 3.10 -6.21
N GLU A 18 -19.42 3.39 -6.03
CA GLU A 18 -18.74 3.47 -4.73
C GLU A 18 -19.01 2.25 -3.82
N PRO A 19 -18.60 1.04 -4.19
CA PRO A 19 -18.93 -0.20 -3.49
C PRO A 19 -18.48 -0.23 -2.03
N GLY A 20 -17.42 0.50 -1.68
CA GLY A 20 -16.95 0.63 -0.30
C GLY A 20 -17.98 1.18 0.66
N GLU A 21 -18.95 1.98 0.18
CA GLU A 21 -19.98 2.60 1.01
C GLU A 21 -21.12 1.65 1.38
N TRP A 22 -21.45 0.69 0.52
CA TRP A 22 -22.67 -0.11 0.68
C TRP A 22 -22.50 -1.63 0.68
N MET A 23 -21.40 -2.18 0.13
CA MET A 23 -21.21 -3.63 0.02
C MET A 23 -21.21 -4.34 1.38
N ARG A 24 -20.68 -3.69 2.42
CA ARG A 24 -20.76 -4.19 3.80
C ARG A 24 -22.19 -4.38 4.26
N ALA A 25 -23.07 -3.44 3.95
CA ALA A 25 -24.47 -3.48 4.39
C ALA A 25 -25.27 -4.64 3.77
N ILE A 26 -24.91 -5.09 2.58
CA ILE A 26 -25.52 -6.26 1.94
C ILE A 26 -24.88 -7.59 2.32
N GLY A 27 -23.87 -7.57 3.21
CA GLY A 27 -23.19 -8.76 3.72
C GLY A 27 -22.08 -9.28 2.83
N ALA A 28 -21.50 -8.45 1.97
CA ALA A 28 -20.28 -8.81 1.25
C ALA A 28 -19.09 -8.90 2.24
N HIS A 29 -18.22 -9.90 2.04
CA HIS A 29 -17.00 -10.10 2.81
C HIS A 29 -15.79 -9.41 2.17
N MET A 30 -15.86 -9.19 0.86
CA MET A 30 -14.91 -8.42 0.08
C MET A 30 -15.59 -7.86 -1.17
N TYR A 31 -15.02 -6.79 -1.72
CA TYR A 31 -15.55 -6.14 -2.92
C TYR A 31 -14.43 -5.65 -3.83
N ARG A 32 -14.56 -5.92 -5.13
CA ARG A 32 -13.67 -5.36 -6.16
C ARG A 32 -13.91 -3.86 -6.24
N SER A 33 -12.87 -3.11 -5.97
CA SER A 33 -12.92 -1.64 -5.92
C SER A 33 -12.45 -0.96 -7.19
N THR A 34 -11.92 -1.72 -8.14
CA THR A 34 -11.31 -1.22 -9.37
C THR A 34 -11.65 -2.11 -10.56
N GLY A 35 -11.40 -1.62 -11.77
CA GLY A 35 -11.34 -2.43 -12.98
C GLY A 35 -10.25 -3.51 -12.90
N ASP A 36 -10.18 -4.35 -13.93
CA ASP A 36 -9.25 -5.49 -13.97
C ASP A 36 -7.80 -5.04 -14.10
N ILE A 37 -6.93 -5.72 -13.34
CA ILE A 37 -5.49 -5.49 -13.35
C ILE A 37 -4.85 -6.11 -14.61
N MET A 38 -3.81 -5.43 -15.11
CA MET A 38 -2.89 -5.94 -16.11
C MET A 38 -1.50 -6.15 -15.50
N ASP A 39 -0.72 -7.08 -16.05
CA ASP A 39 0.63 -7.38 -15.60
C ASP A 39 1.64 -6.31 -16.07
N ASN A 40 1.47 -5.09 -15.56
CA ASN A 40 2.40 -3.98 -15.80
C ASN A 40 2.32 -2.95 -14.69
N PHE A 41 3.39 -2.14 -14.58
CA PHE A 41 3.57 -1.13 -13.54
C PHE A 41 2.44 -0.09 -13.53
N VAL A 42 2.06 0.43 -14.69
CA VAL A 42 1.04 1.48 -14.79
C VAL A 42 -0.29 0.98 -14.25
N SER A 43 -0.70 -0.23 -14.62
CA SER A 43 -1.98 -0.79 -14.20
C SER A 43 -2.12 -0.91 -12.69
N PHE A 44 -1.16 -1.54 -11.99
CA PHE A 44 -1.30 -1.70 -10.56
C PHE A 44 -1.10 -0.38 -9.78
N THR A 45 -0.27 0.54 -10.30
CA THR A 45 -0.11 1.85 -9.65
C THR A 45 -1.32 2.75 -9.82
N ASP A 46 -2.00 2.69 -10.96
CA ASP A 46 -3.28 3.40 -11.15
C ASP A 46 -4.38 2.85 -10.24
N ILE A 47 -4.41 1.53 -10.05
CA ILE A 47 -5.29 0.91 -9.04
C ILE A 47 -5.00 1.51 -7.66
N VAL A 48 -3.75 1.50 -7.21
CA VAL A 48 -3.36 2.05 -5.89
C VAL A 48 -3.74 3.52 -5.76
N LYS A 49 -3.36 4.35 -6.74
CA LYS A 49 -3.67 5.80 -6.74
C LYS A 49 -5.17 6.07 -6.60
N SER A 50 -6.00 5.29 -7.29
CA SER A 50 -7.46 5.40 -7.22
C SER A 50 -8.01 5.07 -5.82
N GLN A 51 -7.27 4.28 -5.01
CA GLN A 51 -7.70 3.83 -3.70
C GLN A 51 -7.16 4.70 -2.55
N LEU A 52 -6.14 5.55 -2.75
CA LEU A 52 -5.50 6.31 -1.67
C LEU A 52 -6.49 7.12 -0.80
N ASN A 53 -7.57 7.64 -1.38
CA ASN A 53 -8.62 8.36 -0.64
C ASN A 53 -9.73 7.46 -0.07
N LYS A 54 -9.69 6.14 -0.37
CA LYS A 54 -10.76 5.17 -0.04
C LYS A 54 -10.27 4.04 0.87
N LEU A 55 -9.01 4.08 1.33
CA LEU A 55 -8.41 3.04 2.16
C LEU A 55 -9.23 2.77 3.43
N CYS A 56 -9.81 3.81 4.03
CA CYS A 56 -10.65 3.70 5.23
C CYS A 56 -11.95 2.88 5.05
N MET A 57 -12.36 2.60 3.81
CA MET A 57 -13.55 1.79 3.54
C MET A 57 -13.29 0.29 3.68
N SER A 58 -12.01 -0.14 3.68
CA SER A 58 -11.60 -1.52 3.92
C SER A 58 -11.53 -1.83 5.42
N GLY A 59 -11.77 -3.05 5.80
CA GLY A 59 -11.57 -3.49 7.19
C GLY A 59 -12.32 -4.77 7.53
N ASN A 60 -12.32 -5.10 8.82
CA ASN A 60 -12.92 -6.33 9.31
C ASN A 60 -14.35 -6.52 8.80
N HIS A 61 -14.69 -7.73 8.38
CA HIS A 61 -15.96 -8.17 7.79
C HIS A 61 -16.24 -7.72 6.35
N CYS A 62 -15.48 -6.76 5.77
CA CYS A 62 -15.63 -6.42 4.36
C CYS A 62 -14.36 -5.73 3.85
N PHE A 63 -13.53 -6.48 3.16
CA PHE A 63 -12.23 -6.03 2.69
C PHE A 63 -12.31 -5.46 1.27
N ASN A 64 -11.56 -4.39 1.05
CA ASN A 64 -11.31 -3.88 -0.29
C ASN A 64 -10.50 -4.91 -1.08
N ASP A 65 -10.96 -5.28 -2.27
CA ASP A 65 -10.25 -6.14 -3.21
C ASP A 65 -9.73 -5.29 -4.37
N MET A 66 -8.45 -5.01 -4.37
CA MET A 66 -7.75 -4.25 -5.42
C MET A 66 -7.31 -5.13 -6.60
N ASP A 67 -7.95 -6.29 -6.76
CA ASP A 67 -7.65 -7.32 -7.73
C ASP A 67 -6.46 -8.22 -7.34
N MET A 68 -6.20 -9.23 -8.18
CA MET A 68 -5.18 -10.25 -7.94
C MET A 68 -3.76 -9.69 -7.98
N LEU A 69 -2.84 -10.48 -7.43
CA LEU A 69 -1.42 -10.25 -7.57
C LEU A 69 -0.94 -10.72 -8.95
N THR A 70 -0.22 -9.86 -9.65
CA THR A 70 0.48 -10.22 -10.90
C THR A 70 1.93 -10.63 -10.66
N VAL A 71 2.37 -10.64 -9.40
CA VAL A 71 3.75 -10.97 -9.00
C VAL A 71 4.21 -12.30 -9.61
N GLY A 72 5.28 -12.22 -10.39
CA GLY A 72 5.88 -13.38 -11.06
C GLY A 72 5.14 -13.90 -12.28
N MET A 73 4.15 -13.16 -12.82
CA MET A 73 3.50 -13.52 -14.10
C MET A 73 4.44 -13.37 -15.29
N GLU A 74 5.35 -12.39 -15.27
CA GLU A 74 6.37 -12.15 -16.30
C GLU A 74 5.78 -12.09 -17.72
N GLY A 75 4.64 -11.41 -17.86
CA GLY A 75 3.93 -11.29 -19.14
C GLY A 75 3.25 -12.57 -19.63
N LYS A 76 3.25 -13.62 -18.83
CA LYS A 76 2.57 -14.88 -19.16
C LYS A 76 1.09 -14.81 -18.71
N GLY A 77 0.21 -15.41 -19.51
CA GLY A 77 -1.21 -15.41 -19.20
C GLY A 77 -2.01 -14.35 -19.96
N ASN A 78 -3.30 -14.24 -19.65
CA ASN A 78 -4.25 -13.43 -20.40
C ASN A 78 -4.26 -11.92 -20.01
N VAL A 79 -3.55 -11.55 -18.97
CA VAL A 79 -3.43 -10.14 -18.53
C VAL A 79 -2.04 -9.56 -18.78
N GLY A 80 -1.17 -10.28 -19.48
CA GLY A 80 0.19 -9.85 -19.85
C GLY A 80 0.19 -8.88 -21.03
N LEU A 81 -0.17 -7.61 -20.79
CA LEU A 81 -0.18 -6.56 -21.81
C LEU A 81 0.85 -5.46 -21.47
N GLY A 82 1.67 -5.12 -22.47
CA GLY A 82 2.65 -4.05 -22.36
C GLY A 82 4.00 -4.47 -21.78
N LYS A 83 4.70 -3.54 -21.13
CA LYS A 83 6.00 -3.79 -20.51
C LYS A 83 5.80 -4.58 -19.22
N VAL A 84 6.46 -5.72 -19.13
CA VAL A 84 6.46 -6.58 -17.94
C VAL A 84 7.11 -5.85 -16.75
N CYS A 85 6.61 -6.07 -15.54
CA CYS A 85 7.18 -5.53 -14.32
C CYS A 85 8.59 -6.08 -14.05
N SER A 86 9.45 -5.24 -13.50
CA SER A 86 10.71 -5.64 -12.87
C SER A 86 10.44 -6.36 -11.54
N TYR A 87 11.50 -6.93 -10.94
CA TYR A 87 11.39 -7.50 -9.60
C TYR A 87 10.98 -6.44 -8.57
N GLU A 88 11.54 -5.24 -8.65
CA GLU A 88 11.23 -4.12 -7.75
C GLU A 88 9.76 -3.70 -7.88
N GLU A 89 9.25 -3.63 -9.10
CA GLU A 89 7.85 -3.30 -9.38
C GLU A 89 6.89 -4.38 -8.83
N TYR A 90 7.20 -5.67 -9.00
CA TYR A 90 6.44 -6.75 -8.36
C TYR A 90 6.54 -6.73 -6.83
N ARG A 91 7.72 -6.40 -6.29
CA ARG A 91 7.89 -6.21 -4.84
C ARG A 91 7.02 -5.08 -4.34
N LEU A 92 7.01 -3.95 -5.03
CA LEU A 92 6.17 -2.80 -4.71
C LEU A 92 4.68 -3.17 -4.71
N GLN A 93 4.19 -3.91 -5.71
CA GLN A 93 2.82 -4.42 -5.74
C GLN A 93 2.53 -5.27 -4.51
N PHE A 94 3.37 -6.26 -4.22
CA PHE A 94 3.12 -7.17 -3.10
C PHE A 94 3.12 -6.45 -1.75
N VAL A 95 4.07 -5.53 -1.54
CA VAL A 95 4.14 -4.72 -0.32
C VAL A 95 2.88 -3.88 -0.14
N LEU A 96 2.40 -3.23 -1.20
CA LEU A 96 1.19 -2.42 -1.16
C LEU A 96 -0.06 -3.26 -0.84
N TRP A 97 -0.22 -4.44 -1.46
CA TRP A 97 -1.33 -5.35 -1.14
C TRP A 97 -1.27 -5.82 0.32
N CYS A 98 -0.08 -6.15 0.81
CA CYS A 98 0.09 -6.52 2.22
C CYS A 98 -0.22 -5.35 3.16
N LEU A 99 0.31 -4.17 2.88
CA LEU A 99 0.11 -2.98 3.71
C LEU A 99 -1.36 -2.56 3.75
N CYS A 100 -2.04 -2.58 2.61
CA CYS A 100 -3.46 -2.24 2.52
C CYS A 100 -4.38 -3.29 3.15
N GLY A 101 -3.86 -4.46 3.53
CA GLY A 101 -4.64 -5.55 4.12
C GLY A 101 -5.72 -6.08 3.19
N VAL A 102 -5.46 -6.06 1.89
CA VAL A 102 -6.38 -6.58 0.86
C VAL A 102 -6.18 -8.08 0.65
N PRO A 103 -7.16 -8.79 0.07
CA PRO A 103 -7.02 -10.20 -0.26
C PRO A 103 -5.83 -10.49 -1.17
N LEU A 104 -5.00 -11.47 -0.81
CA LEU A 104 -3.84 -11.88 -1.60
C LEU A 104 -4.24 -13.02 -2.55
N MET A 105 -4.83 -12.67 -3.70
CA MET A 105 -5.27 -13.61 -4.72
C MET A 105 -4.17 -13.80 -5.76
N MET A 106 -3.64 -15.03 -5.87
CA MET A 106 -2.51 -15.33 -6.74
C MET A 106 -2.93 -15.45 -8.20
N GLY A 107 -2.38 -14.59 -9.07
CA GLY A 107 -2.63 -14.61 -10.52
C GLY A 107 -1.60 -15.41 -11.33
N ALA A 108 -0.37 -15.58 -10.80
CA ALA A 108 0.69 -16.32 -11.48
C ALA A 108 0.52 -17.84 -11.40
N ASP A 109 1.13 -18.57 -12.34
CA ASP A 109 1.22 -20.04 -12.29
C ASP A 109 2.25 -20.46 -11.22
N LEU A 110 1.76 -20.92 -10.07
CA LEU A 110 2.59 -21.29 -8.92
C LEU A 110 3.52 -22.48 -9.20
N ARG A 111 3.26 -23.28 -10.22
CA ARG A 111 4.09 -24.45 -10.61
C ARG A 111 5.40 -24.02 -11.25
N THR A 112 5.41 -22.86 -11.89
CA THR A 112 6.57 -22.31 -12.63
C THR A 112 7.10 -21.02 -12.04
N LEU A 113 6.61 -20.64 -10.86
CA LEU A 113 7.00 -19.40 -10.18
C LEU A 113 8.48 -19.41 -9.81
N ALA A 114 9.21 -18.39 -10.21
CA ALA A 114 10.63 -18.26 -9.89
C ALA A 114 10.88 -18.13 -8.38
N PRO A 115 12.00 -18.67 -7.88
CA PRO A 115 12.29 -18.74 -6.43
C PRO A 115 12.25 -17.39 -5.72
N GLU A 116 12.71 -16.30 -6.36
CA GLU A 116 12.72 -14.94 -5.81
C GLU A 116 11.31 -14.41 -5.54
N TYR A 117 10.36 -14.63 -6.45
CA TYR A 117 8.96 -14.23 -6.24
C TYR A 117 8.29 -15.08 -5.16
N ARG A 118 8.62 -16.37 -5.12
CA ARG A 118 8.15 -17.25 -4.05
C ARG A 118 8.68 -16.79 -2.70
N ALA A 119 9.96 -16.43 -2.60
CA ALA A 119 10.56 -15.93 -1.36
C ALA A 119 9.91 -14.62 -0.91
N LEU A 120 9.66 -13.70 -1.86
CA LEU A 120 8.95 -12.44 -1.60
C LEU A 120 7.56 -12.70 -1.01
N MET A 121 6.74 -13.56 -1.65
CA MET A 121 5.37 -13.84 -1.24
C MET A 121 5.25 -14.68 0.03
N LEU A 122 6.31 -15.35 0.44
CA LEU A 122 6.39 -16.08 1.70
C LEU A 122 7.12 -15.28 2.80
N ASN A 123 7.41 -14.00 2.57
CA ASN A 123 8.04 -13.16 3.59
C ASN A 123 7.13 -13.05 4.82
N PRO A 124 7.57 -13.53 5.99
CA PRO A 124 6.70 -13.64 7.16
C PRO A 124 6.29 -12.27 7.73
N ALA A 125 7.13 -11.25 7.58
CA ALA A 125 6.81 -9.91 8.05
C ALA A 125 5.71 -9.27 7.19
N LEU A 126 5.78 -9.42 5.86
CA LEU A 126 4.74 -8.92 4.96
C LEU A 126 3.41 -9.62 5.17
N LEU A 127 3.43 -10.96 5.31
CA LEU A 127 2.21 -11.74 5.58
C LEU A 127 1.61 -11.37 6.95
N ARG A 128 2.44 -11.15 7.98
CA ARG A 128 1.97 -10.69 9.30
C ARG A 128 1.30 -9.32 9.20
N ILE A 129 1.88 -8.38 8.45
CA ILE A 129 1.28 -7.08 8.22
C ILE A 129 -0.09 -7.23 7.52
N ASN A 130 -0.18 -8.06 6.48
CA ASN A 130 -1.45 -8.29 5.77
C ASN A 130 -2.52 -8.88 6.69
N GLN A 131 -2.14 -9.86 7.52
CA GLN A 131 -3.04 -10.67 8.37
C GLN A 131 -3.20 -10.12 9.78
N ASP A 132 -2.79 -8.88 10.03
CA ASP A 132 -2.90 -8.26 11.35
C ASP A 132 -4.36 -8.27 11.85
N ALA A 133 -4.54 -8.72 13.10
CA ALA A 133 -5.85 -9.01 13.67
C ALA A 133 -6.74 -7.78 13.86
N GLU A 134 -6.18 -6.58 13.98
CA GLU A 134 -6.96 -5.35 14.05
C GLU A 134 -7.60 -4.97 12.72
N CYS A 135 -7.10 -5.53 11.60
CA CYS A 135 -7.62 -5.28 10.25
C CYS A 135 -7.73 -3.79 9.91
N ARG A 136 -6.92 -2.93 10.54
CA ARG A 136 -6.94 -1.50 10.24
C ARG A 136 -6.34 -1.24 8.86
N PRO A 137 -6.99 -0.47 8.00
CA PRO A 137 -6.37 -0.02 6.76
C PRO A 137 -5.29 1.01 7.06
N PRO A 138 -4.31 1.19 6.16
CA PRO A 138 -3.36 2.30 6.27
C PRO A 138 -4.06 3.63 5.98
N TYR A 139 -3.43 4.71 6.39
CA TYR A 139 -3.81 6.06 6.00
C TYR A 139 -2.65 6.77 5.31
N VAL A 140 -2.99 7.73 4.47
CA VAL A 140 -2.01 8.56 3.76
C VAL A 140 -1.46 9.59 4.72
N VAL A 141 -0.15 9.51 5.01
CA VAL A 141 0.57 10.49 5.82
C VAL A 141 0.97 11.68 4.95
N ARG A 142 1.51 11.39 3.75
CA ARG A 142 1.99 12.40 2.83
C ARG A 142 1.82 11.96 1.38
N ARG A 143 1.56 12.92 0.51
CA ARG A 143 1.54 12.78 -0.95
C ARG A 143 2.31 13.94 -1.55
N ASP A 144 3.06 13.70 -2.60
CA ASP A 144 3.61 14.75 -3.43
C ASP A 144 2.49 15.49 -4.17
N SER A 145 2.76 16.73 -4.52
CA SER A 145 1.79 17.55 -5.24
C SER A 145 2.45 18.35 -6.36
N VAL A 146 1.67 18.64 -7.38
CA VAL A 146 2.03 19.57 -8.47
C VAL A 146 1.18 20.81 -8.36
N CYS A 147 1.77 21.97 -8.64
CA CYS A 147 1.05 23.22 -8.75
C CYS A 147 0.55 23.39 -10.18
N ILE A 148 -0.76 23.56 -10.35
CA ILE A 148 -1.36 23.90 -11.64
C ILE A 148 -1.86 25.33 -11.62
N PRO A 149 -1.86 26.05 -12.77
CA PRO A 149 -2.38 27.41 -12.83
C PRO A 149 -3.83 27.49 -12.35
N ASN A 150 -4.11 28.44 -11.48
CA ASN A 150 -5.48 28.80 -11.12
C ASN A 150 -5.99 29.81 -12.14
N PRO A 151 -7.06 29.50 -12.91
CA PRO A 151 -7.58 30.43 -13.91
C PRO A 151 -8.13 31.73 -13.30
N ASP A 152 -8.53 31.70 -12.03
CA ASP A 152 -9.13 32.85 -11.34
C ASP A 152 -8.09 33.66 -10.55
N ASP A 153 -6.94 33.08 -10.21
CA ASP A 153 -5.86 33.78 -9.50
C ASP A 153 -4.48 33.15 -9.82
N ALA A 154 -3.75 33.83 -10.71
CA ALA A 154 -2.41 33.40 -11.11
C ALA A 154 -1.36 33.45 -9.96
N GLN A 155 -1.62 34.18 -8.87
CA GLN A 155 -0.74 34.27 -7.70
C GLN A 155 -0.98 33.12 -6.68
N ALA A 156 -2.08 32.41 -6.81
CA ALA A 156 -2.45 31.29 -5.93
C ALA A 156 -2.72 30.01 -6.74
N PRO A 157 -1.67 29.35 -7.27
CA PRO A 157 -1.84 28.12 -8.04
C PRO A 157 -2.46 27.02 -7.17
N TRP A 158 -3.27 26.17 -7.78
CA TRP A 158 -3.84 25.01 -7.10
C TRP A 158 -2.80 23.92 -6.94
N ALA A 159 -2.72 23.37 -5.74
CA ALA A 159 -1.94 22.16 -5.47
C ALA A 159 -2.81 20.91 -5.70
N HIS A 160 -2.35 20.03 -6.56
CA HIS A 160 -2.98 18.74 -6.83
C HIS A 160 -2.04 17.60 -6.50
N PRO A 161 -2.53 16.46 -5.96
CA PRO A 161 -1.71 15.29 -5.80
C PRO A 161 -1.10 14.84 -7.12
N ALA A 162 0.22 14.70 -7.15
CA ALA A 162 0.95 14.14 -8.29
C ALA A 162 0.96 12.60 -8.24
N ASP A 163 0.95 12.07 -7.01
CA ASP A 163 0.98 10.63 -6.71
C ASP A 163 2.17 9.90 -7.34
N THR A 164 3.29 10.60 -7.47
CA THR A 164 4.56 10.00 -7.85
C THR A 164 5.40 9.60 -6.65
N ALA A 165 5.11 10.16 -5.47
CA ALA A 165 5.65 9.73 -4.19
C ALA A 165 4.60 9.89 -3.09
N PHE A 166 4.51 8.90 -2.20
CA PHE A 166 3.61 8.98 -1.04
C PHE A 166 4.11 8.15 0.13
N VAL A 167 3.63 8.51 1.31
CA VAL A 167 3.92 7.82 2.57
C VAL A 167 2.62 7.33 3.19
N LEU A 168 2.58 6.05 3.55
CA LEU A 168 1.45 5.43 4.24
C LEU A 168 1.88 4.95 5.62
N LEU A 169 0.99 5.05 6.59
CA LEU A 169 1.16 4.48 7.93
C LEU A 169 -0.01 3.55 8.25
N ARG A 170 0.29 2.34 8.72
CA ARG A 170 -0.69 1.39 9.21
C ARG A 170 -0.41 1.05 10.66
N HIS A 171 -1.42 1.20 11.50
CA HIS A 171 -1.38 0.66 12.86
C HIS A 171 -1.55 -0.86 12.83
N LEU A 172 -0.76 -1.54 13.63
CA LEU A 172 -0.79 -2.98 13.84
C LEU A 172 -1.08 -3.29 15.31
N THR A 173 -1.32 -4.57 15.60
CA THR A 173 -1.40 -5.06 16.99
C THR A 173 -0.12 -4.72 17.78
N ASP A 174 -0.21 -4.77 19.11
CA ASP A 174 0.94 -4.54 20.03
C ASP A 174 1.59 -3.15 19.95
N ASN A 175 0.82 -2.13 19.53
CA ASN A 175 1.29 -0.75 19.34
C ASN A 175 2.47 -0.64 18.36
N GLU A 176 2.53 -1.52 17.40
CA GLU A 176 3.46 -1.47 16.29
C GLU A 176 2.84 -0.71 15.10
N PHE A 177 3.71 -0.20 14.24
CA PHE A 177 3.31 0.53 13.04
C PHE A 177 4.09 -0.01 11.84
N ALA A 178 3.43 -0.10 10.70
CA ALA A 178 4.10 -0.28 9.41
C ALA A 178 4.14 1.06 8.69
N LEU A 179 5.34 1.61 8.52
CA LEU A 179 5.59 2.88 7.83
C LEU A 179 6.18 2.60 6.45
N PHE A 180 5.49 3.05 5.42
CA PHE A 180 5.77 2.74 4.04
C PHE A 180 6.04 4.01 3.23
N TYR A 181 7.07 3.96 2.39
CA TYR A 181 7.45 5.00 1.45
C TYR A 181 7.47 4.45 0.03
N ALA A 182 6.83 5.11 -0.90
CA ALA A 182 6.82 4.77 -2.33
C ALA A 182 7.46 5.86 -3.18
N ASN A 183 8.25 5.44 -4.16
CA ASN A 183 8.67 6.25 -5.29
C ASN A 183 8.16 5.61 -6.59
N LEU A 184 7.13 6.19 -7.17
CA LEU A 184 6.53 5.74 -8.44
C LEU A 184 7.07 6.50 -9.65
N SER A 185 8.02 7.43 -9.46
CA SER A 185 8.60 8.20 -10.56
C SER A 185 9.68 7.41 -11.31
N ASP A 186 10.00 7.84 -12.53
CA ASP A 186 11.03 7.23 -13.38
C ASP A 186 12.48 7.58 -12.95
N ALA A 187 12.66 8.26 -11.82
CA ALA A 187 13.97 8.66 -11.28
C ALA A 187 14.10 8.30 -9.80
N ASP A 188 15.32 8.01 -9.37
CA ASP A 188 15.64 7.85 -7.96
C ASP A 188 15.34 9.15 -7.20
N ALA A 189 14.75 9.07 -6.02
CA ALA A 189 14.35 10.23 -5.24
C ALA A 189 14.44 10.00 -3.73
N GLU A 190 14.62 11.07 -2.97
CA GLU A 190 14.33 11.07 -1.55
C GLU A 190 12.83 11.33 -1.34
N VAL A 191 12.19 10.46 -0.57
CA VAL A 191 10.77 10.63 -0.23
C VAL A 191 10.69 11.19 1.18
N HIS A 192 10.30 12.46 1.27
CA HIS A 192 10.28 13.21 2.52
C HIS A 192 9.05 12.91 3.38
N CYS A 193 9.26 12.73 4.69
CA CYS A 193 8.21 12.68 5.69
C CYS A 193 8.70 13.26 7.02
N GLU A 194 7.95 14.23 7.55
CA GLU A 194 8.18 14.72 8.90
C GLU A 194 7.42 13.85 9.91
N MET A 195 8.01 13.66 11.11
CA MET A 195 7.33 12.94 12.19
C MET A 195 6.05 13.66 12.62
N ALA A 196 6.03 14.98 12.49
CA ALA A 196 4.83 15.80 12.72
C ALA A 196 3.65 15.44 11.79
N ASP A 197 3.91 14.98 10.57
CA ASP A 197 2.87 14.52 9.63
C ASP A 197 2.10 13.29 10.18
N MET A 198 2.75 12.53 11.07
CA MET A 198 2.18 11.37 11.78
C MET A 198 1.65 11.71 13.18
N GLY A 199 1.61 13.00 13.54
CA GLY A 199 1.20 13.45 14.87
C GLY A 199 2.27 13.31 15.96
N LEU A 200 3.54 13.18 15.58
CA LEU A 200 4.70 13.04 16.47
C LEU A 200 5.59 14.31 16.41
N PRO A 201 5.19 15.41 17.07
CA PRO A 201 5.98 16.63 17.00
C PRO A 201 7.33 16.48 17.74
N VAL A 202 8.35 17.17 17.26
CA VAL A 202 9.72 17.18 17.81
C VAL A 202 9.73 17.38 19.33
N THR A 203 8.86 18.24 19.83
CA THR A 203 8.74 18.57 21.28
C THR A 203 7.90 17.55 22.06
N GLY A 204 7.44 16.48 21.41
CA GLY A 204 6.54 15.49 22.04
C GLY A 204 7.24 14.53 23.01
N GLY A 205 8.56 14.53 23.08
CA GLY A 205 9.35 13.64 23.94
C GLY A 205 9.24 12.17 23.52
N VAL A 206 8.92 11.91 22.24
CA VAL A 206 8.83 10.58 21.64
C VAL A 206 9.61 10.54 20.33
N ALA A 207 10.05 9.34 19.99
CA ALA A 207 10.71 9.03 18.73
C ALA A 207 10.10 7.74 18.14
N LEU A 208 10.29 7.52 16.85
CA LEU A 208 9.87 6.32 16.17
C LEU A 208 11.08 5.40 15.98
N ASP A 209 11.15 4.33 16.75
CA ASP A 209 12.19 3.32 16.62
C ASP A 209 11.87 2.41 15.44
N MET A 210 12.79 2.30 14.47
CA MET A 210 12.51 1.78 13.14
C MET A 210 13.41 0.61 12.77
N THR A 211 12.83 -0.43 12.16
CA THR A 211 13.55 -1.56 11.56
C THR A 211 13.09 -1.79 10.13
N ASP A 212 14.03 -1.83 9.19
CA ASP A 212 13.72 -2.12 7.77
C ASP A 212 13.28 -3.58 7.59
N VAL A 213 12.14 -3.78 6.94
CA VAL A 213 11.51 -5.11 6.79
C VAL A 213 12.32 -6.05 5.89
N PHE A 214 13.05 -5.52 4.92
CA PHE A 214 13.77 -6.35 3.95
C PHE A 214 15.20 -6.65 4.37
N SER A 215 15.93 -5.65 4.85
CA SER A 215 17.32 -5.84 5.29
C SER A 215 17.42 -6.34 6.73
N GLY A 216 16.39 -6.12 7.56
CA GLY A 216 16.44 -6.34 9.01
C GLY A 216 17.31 -5.31 9.73
N GLU A 217 17.74 -4.26 9.07
CA GLU A 217 18.56 -3.20 9.66
C GLU A 217 17.73 -2.42 10.68
N HIS A 218 18.24 -2.34 11.91
CA HIS A 218 17.67 -1.50 12.95
C HIS A 218 18.26 -0.10 12.85
N LEU A 219 17.44 0.86 12.47
CA LEU A 219 17.83 2.26 12.26
C LEU A 219 17.85 3.05 13.58
N GLY A 220 17.27 2.51 14.63
CA GLY A 220 17.07 3.19 15.90
C GLY A 220 16.03 4.30 15.87
N PRO A 221 15.93 5.08 16.97
CA PRO A 221 14.93 6.13 17.12
C PRO A 221 15.11 7.28 16.13
N GLN A 222 14.07 7.58 15.37
CA GLN A 222 14.00 8.70 14.44
C GLN A 222 13.13 9.82 15.03
N LYS A 223 13.62 11.06 14.93
CA LYS A 223 12.95 12.30 15.33
C LYS A 223 12.81 13.20 14.12
N ASP A 224 12.15 14.29 14.20
CA ASP A 224 12.03 15.35 13.20
C ASP A 224 11.53 14.86 11.82
N SER A 225 12.38 14.24 11.03
CA SER A 225 12.05 13.72 9.70
C SER A 225 12.85 12.45 9.38
N PHE A 226 12.31 11.66 8.45
CA PHE A 226 13.01 10.54 7.85
C PHE A 226 12.76 10.54 6.34
N ASN A 227 13.85 10.62 5.57
CA ASN A 227 13.82 10.84 4.13
C ASN A 227 14.63 9.77 3.40
N PRO A 228 14.12 8.54 3.26
CA PRO A 228 14.86 7.48 2.60
C PRO A 228 15.05 7.77 1.11
N HIS A 229 16.27 7.51 0.61
CA HIS A 229 16.53 7.45 -0.81
C HIS A 229 15.93 6.16 -1.38
N ILE A 230 15.07 6.28 -2.38
CA ILE A 230 14.32 5.19 -3.00
C ILE A 230 14.55 5.22 -4.51
N LYS A 231 14.92 4.08 -5.08
CA LYS A 231 15.07 3.95 -6.53
C LYS A 231 13.76 4.20 -7.26
N ALA A 232 13.85 4.51 -8.54
CA ALA A 232 12.69 4.56 -9.42
C ALA A 232 11.86 3.28 -9.31
N HIS A 233 10.53 3.41 -9.25
CA HIS A 233 9.55 2.33 -9.17
C HIS A 233 9.75 1.38 -7.99
N ASP A 234 10.18 1.89 -6.84
CA ASP A 234 10.50 1.07 -5.68
C ASP A 234 9.89 1.63 -4.39
N CYS A 235 10.10 0.92 -3.28
CA CYS A 235 9.59 1.28 -1.97
C CYS A 235 10.54 0.90 -0.82
N ARG A 236 10.28 1.51 0.35
CA ARG A 236 10.84 1.08 1.64
C ARG A 236 9.68 0.82 2.61
N LEU A 237 9.85 -0.17 3.45
CA LEU A 237 8.88 -0.53 4.48
C LEU A 237 9.60 -0.76 5.80
N PHE A 238 9.10 -0.14 6.86
CA PHE A 238 9.66 -0.23 8.20
C PHE A 238 8.61 -0.71 9.18
N LEU A 239 9.01 -1.58 10.11
CA LEU A 239 8.26 -1.83 11.33
C LEU A 239 8.78 -0.89 12.42
N CYS A 240 7.86 -0.25 13.12
CA CYS A 240 8.17 0.86 13.99
C CYS A 240 7.46 0.74 15.34
N HIS A 241 8.11 1.23 16.40
CA HIS A 241 7.52 1.37 17.73
C HIS A 241 7.73 2.77 18.27
N LEU A 242 6.76 3.30 19.02
CA LEU A 242 6.97 4.53 19.77
C LEU A 242 7.87 4.29 20.97
N VAL A 243 8.92 5.09 21.09
CA VAL A 243 9.84 5.07 22.24
C VAL A 243 9.94 6.46 22.84
N LYS A 244 10.29 6.53 24.12
CA LYS A 244 10.59 7.81 24.76
C LYS A 244 11.86 8.38 24.16
N ASP A 245 11.82 9.66 23.86
CA ASP A 245 13.02 10.40 23.54
C ASP A 245 13.80 10.67 24.84
N ASN A 246 14.92 9.97 25.01
CA ASN A 246 15.79 10.10 26.18
C ASN A 246 16.92 11.13 25.96
N ALA A 247 16.72 12.12 25.06
CA ALA A 247 17.70 13.15 24.81
C ALA A 247 17.77 14.22 25.90
#